data_6038efd54aa3cd12860817c56fc1427e
#
_entry.id   6038efd54aa3cd12860817c56fc1427e
#
_cell.length_a   1.000
_cell.length_b   1.000
_cell.length_c   1.000
_cell.angle_alpha   90.00
_cell.angle_beta   90.00
_cell.angle_gamma   90.00
#
_symmetry.space_group_name_H-M   'P 1'
#
loop_
_entity.id
_entity.type
_entity.pdbx_description
1 polymer ?
#
loop_
_entity_poly.entity_id
_entity_poly.type
_entity_poly.pdbx_seq_one_letter_code
_entity_poly.pdbx_strand_id
1 'polypeptide(L)'
;MQPAIAQSPLLEEFTKSAIQAVATVELIERSPAALGDAILRAVGEASRILYAPPHELPSELFSEFVRDRRVRAEPTPEEMVASAAGVTEAFAGVASTGSVCIDISFERTGMVSLLAPLQIAVVAAETIVPQPRDLFRADVLDGRGLERDFVFVTGPSATADMGPLVRGVHGPHKLHIIVLR
;
A
#
# COMPACT_ATOMS: atom_id res chain seq x y z
N MET A 1 29.88 10.82 9.17
CA MET A 1 29.69 9.61 8.33
C MET A 1 28.74 8.73 9.10
N GLN A 2 27.41 8.87 8.85
CA GLN A 2 26.41 7.99 9.48
C GLN A 2 26.60 6.57 8.92
N PRO A 3 26.56 5.53 9.79
CA PRO A 3 26.60 4.17 9.30
C PRO A 3 25.37 3.95 8.40
N ALA A 4 25.61 3.43 7.18
CA ALA A 4 24.53 2.91 6.35
C ALA A 4 23.75 1.90 7.19
N ILE A 5 22.48 2.18 7.46
CA ILE A 5 21.58 1.26 8.15
C ILE A 5 21.51 0.02 7.25
N ALA A 6 22.16 -1.06 7.68
CA ALA A 6 22.12 -2.32 6.97
C ALA A 6 20.66 -2.69 6.77
N GLN A 7 20.24 -2.88 5.52
CA GLN A 7 18.89 -3.33 5.22
C GLN A 7 18.69 -4.67 5.92
N SER A 8 17.61 -4.79 6.70
CA SER A 8 17.28 -6.07 7.32
C SER A 8 17.12 -7.12 6.22
N PRO A 9 17.66 -8.35 6.38
CA PRO A 9 17.48 -9.43 5.40
C PRO A 9 16.00 -9.65 5.04
N LEU A 10 15.10 -9.45 5.99
CA LEU A 10 13.66 -9.55 5.79
C LEU A 10 13.13 -8.47 4.85
N LEU A 11 13.62 -7.25 4.96
CA LEU A 11 13.25 -6.13 4.08
C LEU A 11 13.79 -6.35 2.65
N GLU A 12 14.98 -6.90 2.52
CA GLU A 12 15.55 -7.27 1.21
C GLU A 12 14.73 -8.36 0.54
N GLU A 13 14.34 -9.42 1.28
CA GLU A 13 13.46 -10.48 0.80
C GLU A 13 12.10 -9.92 0.36
N PHE A 14 11.48 -9.08 1.20
CA PHE A 14 10.22 -8.41 0.88
C PHE A 14 10.30 -7.64 -0.43
N THR A 15 11.33 -6.79 -0.56
CA THR A 15 11.52 -5.96 -1.75
C THR A 15 11.69 -6.81 -3.01
N LYS A 16 12.52 -7.85 -2.92
CA LYS A 16 12.75 -8.79 -4.04
C LYS A 16 11.46 -9.50 -4.44
N SER A 17 10.71 -10.03 -3.48
CA SER A 17 9.47 -10.75 -3.74
C SER A 17 8.39 -9.83 -4.33
N ALA A 18 8.26 -8.61 -3.83
CA ALA A 18 7.31 -7.63 -4.35
C ALA A 18 7.65 -7.24 -5.81
N ILE A 19 8.93 -7.05 -6.15
CA ILE A 19 9.37 -6.79 -7.52
C ILE A 19 9.10 -8.00 -8.43
N GLN A 20 9.33 -9.22 -7.94
CA GLN A 20 8.98 -10.45 -8.67
C GLN A 20 7.47 -10.56 -8.93
N ALA A 21 6.65 -10.09 -7.99
CA ALA A 21 5.20 -9.97 -8.14
C ALA A 21 4.76 -8.76 -8.99
N VAL A 22 5.70 -8.08 -9.65
CA VAL A 22 5.46 -6.94 -10.56
C VAL A 22 4.96 -5.67 -9.83
N ALA A 23 5.18 -5.55 -8.53
CA ALA A 23 5.05 -4.29 -7.83
C ALA A 23 6.32 -3.44 -7.99
N THR A 24 6.18 -2.13 -7.79
CA THR A 24 7.34 -1.23 -7.58
C THR A 24 7.48 -0.94 -6.08
N VAL A 25 8.71 -0.84 -5.59
CA VAL A 25 8.99 -0.61 -4.16
C VAL A 25 9.91 0.58 -4.00
N GLU A 26 9.57 1.50 -3.12
CA GLU A 26 10.40 2.63 -2.72
C GLU A 26 10.59 2.62 -1.20
N LEU A 27 11.85 2.70 -0.75
CA LEU A 27 12.21 2.79 0.66
C LEU A 27 12.52 4.24 1.00
N ILE A 28 11.83 4.78 1.99
CA ILE A 28 12.01 6.17 2.41
C ILE A 28 12.20 6.30 3.92
N GLU A 29 12.72 7.43 4.36
CA GLU A 29 12.71 7.80 5.77
C GLU A 29 11.30 8.12 6.25
N ARG A 30 11.00 7.80 7.50
CA ARG A 30 9.69 8.06 8.11
C ARG A 30 9.55 9.54 8.45
N SER A 31 9.16 10.34 7.46
CA SER A 31 8.83 11.75 7.65
C SER A 31 7.69 12.19 6.73
N PRO A 32 6.90 13.22 7.13
CA PRO A 32 5.82 13.75 6.30
C PRO A 32 6.30 14.24 4.94
N ALA A 33 7.45 14.90 4.88
CA ALA A 33 8.01 15.43 3.65
C ALA A 33 8.41 14.28 2.69
N ALA A 34 9.18 13.29 3.19
CA ALA A 34 9.61 12.17 2.36
C ALA A 34 8.43 11.35 1.84
N LEU A 35 7.40 11.11 2.69
CA LEU A 35 6.20 10.38 2.28
C LEU A 35 5.39 11.19 1.26
N GLY A 36 5.15 12.47 1.50
CA GLY A 36 4.46 13.34 0.57
C GLY A 36 5.12 13.37 -0.81
N ASP A 37 6.44 13.57 -0.85
CA ASP A 37 7.22 13.59 -2.08
C ASP A 37 7.19 12.24 -2.82
N ALA A 38 7.29 11.11 -2.10
CA ALA A 38 7.25 9.78 -2.70
C ALA A 38 5.88 9.49 -3.32
N ILE A 39 4.79 9.77 -2.61
CA ILE A 39 3.43 9.60 -3.13
C ILE A 39 3.24 10.48 -4.37
N LEU A 40 3.56 11.76 -4.30
CA LEU A 40 3.35 12.70 -5.41
C LEU A 40 4.20 12.36 -6.63
N ARG A 41 5.41 11.84 -6.44
CA ARG A 41 6.24 11.30 -7.54
C ARG A 41 5.58 10.09 -8.20
N ALA A 42 5.08 9.14 -7.40
CA ALA A 42 4.45 7.92 -7.92
C ALA A 42 3.15 8.22 -8.69
N VAL A 43 2.39 9.19 -8.22
CA VAL A 43 1.13 9.63 -8.86
C VAL A 43 1.38 10.46 -10.12
N GLY A 44 2.48 11.23 -10.16
CA GLY A 44 2.79 12.12 -11.28
C GLY A 44 1.69 13.17 -11.52
N GLU A 45 1.26 13.31 -12.78
CA GLU A 45 0.25 14.31 -13.21
C GLU A 45 -1.21 13.83 -13.05
N ALA A 46 -1.45 12.74 -12.33
CA ALA A 46 -2.80 12.23 -12.10
C ALA A 46 -3.75 13.33 -11.58
N SER A 47 -4.95 13.40 -12.15
CA SER A 47 -5.90 14.48 -11.87
C SER A 47 -6.63 14.34 -10.55
N ARG A 48 -6.80 13.12 -10.05
CA ARG A 48 -7.53 12.81 -8.82
C ARG A 48 -6.93 11.63 -8.09
N ILE A 49 -6.76 11.78 -6.78
CA ILE A 49 -6.14 10.80 -5.90
C ILE A 49 -7.10 10.48 -4.77
N LEU A 50 -7.54 9.24 -4.69
CA LEU A 50 -8.30 8.76 -3.55
C LEU A 50 -7.36 8.53 -2.36
N TYR A 51 -7.84 8.82 -1.17
CA TYR A 51 -7.08 8.63 0.05
C TYR A 51 -7.96 8.00 1.13
N ALA A 52 -7.53 6.87 1.66
CA ALA A 52 -8.09 6.31 2.89
C ALA A 52 -7.19 6.73 4.06
N PRO A 53 -7.71 7.50 5.03
CA PRO A 53 -6.94 7.87 6.21
C PRO A 53 -6.38 6.64 6.93
N PRO A 54 -5.15 6.72 7.47
CA PRO A 54 -4.55 5.60 8.19
C PRO A 54 -5.21 5.40 9.55
N HIS A 55 -5.16 4.18 10.05
CA HIS A 55 -5.67 3.79 11.37
C HIS A 55 -4.56 3.38 12.33
N GLU A 56 -3.42 2.94 11.80
CA GLU A 56 -2.27 2.47 12.58
C GLU A 56 -1.04 3.36 12.40
N LEU A 57 -0.77 3.79 11.17
CA LEU A 57 0.27 4.79 10.95
C LEU A 57 -0.17 6.16 11.48
N PRO A 58 0.73 6.94 12.08
CA PRO A 58 0.42 8.31 12.50
C PRO A 58 -0.11 9.14 11.33
N SER A 59 -1.29 9.73 11.49
CA SER A 59 -1.91 10.56 10.45
C SER A 59 -1.06 11.76 10.03
N GLU A 60 -0.21 12.25 10.94
CA GLU A 60 0.75 13.33 10.72
C GLU A 60 1.73 13.02 9.59
N LEU A 61 2.05 11.74 9.35
CA LEU A 61 2.92 11.33 8.24
C LEU A 61 2.34 11.71 6.88
N PHE A 62 1.01 11.77 6.76
CA PHE A 62 0.33 12.12 5.52
C PHE A 62 0.04 13.62 5.40
N SER A 63 0.43 14.45 6.37
CA SER A 63 0.06 15.86 6.46
C SER A 63 0.50 16.69 5.25
N GLU A 64 1.65 16.41 4.65
CA GLU A 64 2.10 17.11 3.44
C GLU A 64 1.33 16.63 2.20
N PHE A 65 1.10 15.33 2.11
CA PHE A 65 0.35 14.73 1.00
C PHE A 65 -1.10 15.23 0.93
N VAL A 66 -1.82 15.28 2.06
CA VAL A 66 -3.24 15.67 2.07
C VAL A 66 -3.49 17.14 1.73
N ARG A 67 -2.45 17.96 1.70
CA ARG A 67 -2.54 19.38 1.24
C ARG A 67 -2.66 19.50 -0.28
N ASP A 68 -2.32 18.45 -1.03
CA ASP A 68 -2.47 18.48 -2.48
C ASP A 68 -3.95 18.53 -2.85
N ARG A 69 -4.33 19.52 -3.68
CA ARG A 69 -5.71 19.79 -4.11
C ARG A 69 -6.37 18.62 -4.85
N ARG A 70 -5.62 17.66 -5.35
CA ARG A 70 -6.09 16.47 -6.06
C ARG A 70 -6.58 15.38 -5.11
N VAL A 71 -6.21 15.44 -3.84
CA VAL A 71 -6.53 14.41 -2.83
C VAL A 71 -7.99 14.49 -2.42
N ARG A 72 -8.62 13.33 -2.35
CA ARG A 72 -10.00 13.13 -1.90
C ARG A 72 -10.04 12.05 -0.83
N ALA A 73 -10.29 12.46 0.41
CA ALA A 73 -10.54 11.55 1.53
C ALA A 73 -12.02 11.13 1.61
N GLU A 74 -12.91 11.99 1.11
CA GLU A 74 -14.36 11.74 1.05
C GLU A 74 -14.87 11.92 -0.40
N PRO A 75 -14.47 10.99 -1.31
CA PRO A 75 -14.85 11.12 -2.71
C PRO A 75 -16.31 10.81 -2.93
N THR A 76 -16.93 11.50 -3.90
CA THR A 76 -18.22 11.10 -4.44
C THR A 76 -18.07 9.85 -5.32
N PRO A 77 -19.17 9.12 -5.65
CA PRO A 77 -19.12 7.99 -6.59
C PRO A 77 -18.48 8.37 -7.94
N GLU A 78 -18.78 9.54 -8.48
CA GLU A 78 -18.21 10.04 -9.73
C GLU A 78 -16.71 10.29 -9.61
N GLU A 79 -16.28 10.79 -8.47
CA GLU A 79 -14.87 11.02 -8.17
C GLU A 79 -14.10 9.70 -8.01
N MET A 80 -14.73 8.66 -7.45
CA MET A 80 -14.15 7.32 -7.37
C MET A 80 -13.90 6.74 -8.77
N VAL A 81 -14.89 6.80 -9.65
CA VAL A 81 -14.77 6.30 -11.03
C VAL A 81 -13.71 7.07 -11.83
N ALA A 82 -13.59 8.37 -11.62
CA ALA A 82 -12.63 9.23 -12.32
C ALA A 82 -11.24 9.30 -11.66
N SER A 83 -10.98 8.46 -10.65
CA SER A 83 -9.69 8.46 -9.95
C SER A 83 -8.58 7.82 -10.77
N ALA A 84 -7.36 8.30 -10.57
CA ALA A 84 -6.17 7.76 -11.24
C ALA A 84 -5.26 7.00 -10.26
N ALA A 85 -5.34 7.31 -8.97
CA ALA A 85 -4.56 6.65 -7.92
C ALA A 85 -5.37 6.53 -6.63
N GLY A 86 -5.08 5.49 -5.86
CA GLY A 86 -5.58 5.29 -4.50
C GLY A 86 -4.42 5.09 -3.53
N VAL A 87 -4.44 5.79 -2.41
CA VAL A 87 -3.43 5.71 -1.35
C VAL A 87 -4.05 5.13 -0.10
N THR A 88 -3.47 4.04 0.40
CA THR A 88 -3.88 3.37 1.63
C THR A 88 -2.67 3.06 2.49
N GLU A 89 -2.86 2.93 3.79
CA GLU A 89 -1.88 2.22 4.60
C GLU A 89 -2.00 0.71 4.37
N ALA A 90 -0.92 0.00 4.68
CA ALA A 90 -0.90 -1.43 4.88
C ALA A 90 -0.40 -1.70 6.29
N PHE A 91 -1.16 -2.44 7.10
CA PHE A 91 -0.80 -2.70 8.49
C PHE A 91 0.36 -3.70 8.63
N ALA A 92 0.62 -4.47 7.57
CA ALA A 92 1.74 -5.39 7.51
C ALA A 92 2.21 -5.67 6.08
N GLY A 93 3.44 -6.16 5.95
CA GLY A 93 3.99 -6.75 4.73
C GLY A 93 4.36 -8.21 4.96
N VAL A 94 4.45 -9.02 3.90
CA VAL A 94 4.88 -10.42 3.94
C VAL A 94 6.08 -10.63 3.03
N ALA A 95 7.23 -10.95 3.61
CA ALA A 95 8.50 -11.00 2.89
C ALA A 95 8.53 -12.10 1.83
N SER A 96 8.08 -13.30 2.15
CA SER A 96 8.14 -14.45 1.22
C SER A 96 7.32 -14.28 -0.05
N THR A 97 6.29 -13.44 -0.02
CA THR A 97 5.39 -13.21 -1.17
C THR A 97 5.46 -11.80 -1.74
N GLY A 98 6.07 -10.85 -1.01
CA GLY A 98 6.05 -9.43 -1.36
C GLY A 98 4.66 -8.81 -1.30
N SER A 99 3.78 -9.40 -0.48
CA SER A 99 2.41 -8.93 -0.32
C SER A 99 2.33 -7.81 0.71
N VAL A 100 1.41 -6.88 0.51
CA VAL A 100 0.96 -5.94 1.54
C VAL A 100 -0.42 -6.35 2.05
N CYS A 101 -0.69 -6.10 3.32
CA CYS A 101 -1.93 -6.47 4.01
C CYS A 101 -2.75 -5.22 4.27
N ILE A 102 -3.86 -5.09 3.57
CA ILE A 102 -4.76 -3.94 3.65
C ILE A 102 -5.95 -4.31 4.54
N ASP A 103 -6.18 -3.55 5.59
CA ASP A 103 -7.35 -3.69 6.45
C ASP A 103 -8.57 -3.11 5.73
N ILE A 104 -9.57 -3.93 5.47
CA ILE A 104 -10.81 -3.56 4.78
C ILE A 104 -12.03 -3.52 5.72
N SER A 105 -11.81 -3.62 7.03
CA SER A 105 -12.87 -3.43 8.04
C SER A 105 -13.46 -2.01 7.97
N PHE A 106 -12.72 -1.07 7.40
CA PHE A 106 -13.14 0.30 7.21
C PHE A 106 -13.70 0.52 5.80
N GLU A 107 -14.92 1.01 5.72
CA GLU A 107 -15.76 1.07 4.51
C GLU A 107 -15.04 1.61 3.25
N ARG A 108 -14.15 2.59 3.41
CA ARG A 108 -13.49 3.24 2.26
C ARG A 108 -12.17 2.61 1.87
N THR A 109 -11.45 1.95 2.77
CA THR A 109 -10.11 1.45 2.49
C THR A 109 -10.12 0.42 1.37
N GLY A 110 -11.07 -0.51 1.41
CA GLY A 110 -11.24 -1.51 0.35
C GLY A 110 -11.51 -0.86 -1.02
N MET A 111 -12.40 0.13 -1.09
CA MET A 111 -12.71 0.84 -2.34
C MET A 111 -11.50 1.61 -2.87
N VAL A 112 -10.80 2.36 -2.02
CA VAL A 112 -9.60 3.13 -2.41
C VAL A 112 -8.50 2.20 -2.92
N SER A 113 -8.34 1.03 -2.29
CA SER A 113 -7.36 0.02 -2.70
C SER A 113 -7.67 -0.62 -4.06
N LEU A 114 -8.96 -0.79 -4.41
CA LEU A 114 -9.36 -1.61 -5.56
C LEU A 114 -9.77 -0.82 -6.79
N LEU A 115 -10.33 0.39 -6.64
CA LEU A 115 -10.96 1.08 -7.75
C LEU A 115 -9.99 1.86 -8.62
N ALA A 116 -8.92 2.41 -8.04
CA ALA A 116 -7.98 3.23 -8.79
C ALA A 116 -7.01 2.39 -9.64
N PRO A 117 -6.66 2.84 -10.86
CA PRO A 117 -5.68 2.14 -11.71
C PRO A 117 -4.29 1.98 -11.09
N LEU A 118 -3.86 2.91 -10.25
CA LEU A 118 -2.64 2.83 -9.46
C LEU A 118 -2.99 2.73 -7.98
N GLN A 119 -2.63 1.63 -7.33
CA GLN A 119 -2.63 1.51 -5.87
C GLN A 119 -1.26 1.90 -5.32
N ILE A 120 -1.25 2.76 -4.32
CA ILE A 120 -0.08 3.09 -3.50
C ILE A 120 -0.35 2.59 -2.09
N ALA A 121 0.43 1.61 -1.65
CA ALA A 121 0.34 1.04 -0.31
C ALA A 121 1.53 1.52 0.54
N VAL A 122 1.26 2.14 1.69
CA VAL A 122 2.29 2.62 2.62
C VAL A 122 2.39 1.65 3.77
N VAL A 123 3.57 1.08 4.00
CA VAL A 123 3.82 0.07 5.04
C VAL A 123 5.04 0.45 5.87
N ALA A 124 5.01 0.18 7.19
CA ALA A 124 6.17 0.33 8.05
C ALA A 124 7.11 -0.88 7.92
N ALA A 125 8.42 -0.65 7.87
CA ALA A 125 9.39 -1.74 7.71
C ALA A 125 9.34 -2.75 8.87
N GLU A 126 9.07 -2.30 10.07
CA GLU A 126 8.97 -3.13 11.28
C GLU A 126 7.73 -4.03 11.33
N THR A 127 6.71 -3.77 10.50
CA THR A 127 5.50 -4.60 10.42
C THR A 127 5.60 -5.69 9.35
N ILE A 128 6.76 -5.82 8.68
CA ILE A 128 6.98 -6.87 7.70
C ILE A 128 7.26 -8.19 8.44
N VAL A 129 6.47 -9.22 8.12
CA VAL A 129 6.60 -10.57 8.66
C VAL A 129 7.20 -11.54 7.64
N PRO A 130 7.85 -12.65 8.06
CA PRO A 130 8.47 -13.58 7.13
C PRO A 130 7.48 -14.31 6.22
N GLN A 131 6.38 -14.82 6.81
CA GLN A 131 5.43 -15.71 6.12
C GLN A 131 3.99 -15.27 6.36
N PRO A 132 3.03 -15.60 5.48
CA PRO A 132 1.61 -15.24 5.68
C PRO A 132 1.03 -15.73 7.01
N ARG A 133 1.44 -16.92 7.48
CA ARG A 133 1.01 -17.48 8.77
C ARG A 133 1.42 -16.63 9.97
N ASP A 134 2.51 -15.87 9.85
CA ASP A 134 3.02 -15.06 10.95
C ASP A 134 2.13 -13.84 11.24
N LEU A 135 1.26 -13.46 10.29
CA LEU A 135 0.23 -12.44 10.50
C LEU A 135 -0.81 -12.84 11.55
N PHE A 136 -1.08 -14.15 11.68
CA PHE A 136 -2.10 -14.65 12.60
C PHE A 136 -1.60 -14.80 14.04
N ARG A 137 -0.40 -14.32 14.33
CA ARG A 137 0.11 -14.23 15.69
C ARG A 137 -0.58 -13.07 16.42
N ALA A 138 -0.89 -13.28 17.69
CA ALA A 138 -1.60 -12.29 18.51
C ALA A 138 -0.90 -10.93 18.62
N ASP A 139 0.44 -10.93 18.56
CA ASP A 139 1.27 -9.72 18.61
C ASP A 139 1.27 -8.92 17.30
N VAL A 140 0.91 -9.54 16.18
CA VAL A 140 0.80 -8.89 14.86
C VAL A 140 -0.62 -8.36 14.62
N LEU A 141 -1.64 -9.13 14.98
CA LEU A 141 -3.05 -8.73 14.83
C LEU A 141 -3.55 -7.81 15.95
N ASP A 142 -2.65 -7.38 16.83
CA ASP A 142 -2.93 -6.38 17.87
C ASP A 142 -4.11 -6.73 18.79
N GLY A 143 -4.30 -8.04 19.05
CA GLY A 143 -5.41 -8.56 19.85
C GLY A 143 -6.78 -8.49 19.18
N ARG A 144 -6.91 -7.87 18.01
CA ARG A 144 -8.18 -7.77 17.27
C ARG A 144 -8.58 -9.10 16.60
N GLY A 145 -7.61 -10.00 16.41
CA GLY A 145 -7.88 -11.38 16.00
C GLY A 145 -8.75 -11.50 14.77
N LEU A 146 -9.88 -12.23 14.93
CA LEU A 146 -10.84 -12.48 13.86
C LEU A 146 -11.80 -11.31 13.57
N GLU A 147 -11.70 -10.21 14.31
CA GLU A 147 -12.50 -9.00 14.07
C GLU A 147 -11.94 -8.07 12.99
N ARG A 148 -10.74 -8.40 12.46
CA ARG A 148 -10.12 -7.65 11.37
C ARG A 148 -10.39 -8.34 10.04
N ASP A 149 -11.10 -7.68 9.16
CA ASP A 149 -11.21 -8.08 7.76
C ASP A 149 -10.05 -7.48 6.97
N PHE A 150 -9.25 -8.32 6.33
CA PHE A 150 -8.12 -7.82 5.53
C PHE A 150 -7.88 -8.65 4.28
N VAL A 151 -7.19 -8.06 3.32
CA VAL A 151 -6.79 -8.70 2.07
C VAL A 151 -5.27 -8.67 1.89
N PHE A 152 -4.73 -9.73 1.30
CA PHE A 152 -3.37 -9.74 0.78
C PHE A 152 -3.38 -9.17 -0.64
N VAL A 153 -2.58 -8.13 -0.87
CA VAL A 153 -2.38 -7.57 -2.20
C VAL A 153 -0.96 -7.93 -2.64
N THR A 154 -0.86 -8.74 -3.70
CA THR A 154 0.40 -9.27 -4.23
C THR A 154 0.54 -8.86 -5.69
N GLY A 155 1.23 -7.76 -5.92
CA GLY A 155 1.35 -7.18 -7.26
C GLY A 155 0.04 -6.60 -7.82
N PRO A 156 0.03 -6.18 -9.09
CA PRO A 156 -1.15 -5.66 -9.77
C PRO A 156 -2.20 -6.76 -9.99
N SER A 157 -3.48 -6.35 -10.06
CA SER A 157 -4.57 -7.26 -10.44
C SER A 157 -4.31 -7.88 -11.81
N ALA A 158 -4.45 -9.20 -11.93
CA ALA A 158 -4.25 -9.92 -13.16
C ALA A 158 -5.16 -11.15 -13.25
N THR A 159 -5.65 -11.44 -14.45
CA THR A 159 -6.41 -12.66 -14.75
C THR A 159 -5.96 -13.28 -16.08
N ALA A 160 -6.05 -14.59 -16.18
CA ALA A 160 -5.79 -15.36 -17.39
C ALA A 160 -6.99 -16.23 -17.81
N ASP A 161 -8.16 -16.00 -17.22
CA ASP A 161 -9.35 -16.85 -17.42
C ASP A 161 -9.87 -16.79 -18.86
N MET A 162 -9.54 -15.74 -19.62
CA MET A 162 -10.02 -15.51 -20.97
C MET A 162 -8.92 -15.58 -22.04
N GLY A 163 -7.75 -16.18 -21.72
CA GLY A 163 -6.63 -16.30 -22.67
C GLY A 163 -5.34 -15.70 -22.14
N PRO A 164 -4.62 -14.84 -22.91
CA PRO A 164 -3.39 -14.20 -22.45
C PRO A 164 -3.63 -13.38 -21.17
N LEU A 165 -2.61 -13.31 -20.30
CA LEU A 165 -2.67 -12.57 -19.05
C LEU A 165 -3.06 -11.10 -19.29
N VAL A 166 -4.17 -10.66 -18.68
CA VAL A 166 -4.66 -9.28 -18.71
C VAL A 166 -4.56 -8.68 -17.31
N ARG A 167 -4.03 -7.46 -17.22
CA ARG A 167 -3.92 -6.73 -15.95
C ARG A 167 -5.01 -5.68 -15.80
N GLY A 168 -5.43 -5.42 -14.55
CA GLY A 168 -6.35 -4.34 -14.20
C GLY A 168 -7.82 -4.62 -14.51
N VAL A 169 -8.22 -5.87 -14.75
CA VAL A 169 -9.63 -6.21 -15.02
C VAL A 169 -10.48 -6.12 -13.76
N HIS A 170 -9.97 -6.59 -12.63
CA HIS A 170 -10.69 -6.66 -11.36
C HIS A 170 -10.02 -5.87 -10.23
N GLY A 171 -9.17 -4.90 -10.57
CA GLY A 171 -8.43 -4.09 -9.59
C GLY A 171 -7.32 -3.27 -10.25
N PRO A 172 -6.39 -2.72 -9.47
CA PRO A 172 -5.34 -1.84 -9.95
C PRO A 172 -4.45 -2.46 -11.03
N HIS A 173 -4.13 -1.68 -12.05
CA HIS A 173 -3.15 -2.04 -13.08
C HIS A 173 -1.71 -2.05 -12.56
N LYS A 174 -1.45 -1.25 -11.51
CA LYS A 174 -0.13 -1.05 -10.90
C LYS A 174 -0.25 -1.05 -9.39
N LEU A 175 0.72 -1.67 -8.73
CA LEU A 175 0.94 -1.57 -7.30
C LEU A 175 2.29 -0.88 -7.06
N HIS A 176 2.28 0.20 -6.29
CA HIS A 176 3.46 0.87 -5.77
C HIS A 176 3.48 0.76 -4.25
N ILE A 177 4.56 0.23 -3.69
CA ILE A 177 4.72 0.04 -2.25
C ILE A 177 5.75 1.03 -1.74
N ILE A 178 5.36 1.86 -0.78
CA ILE A 178 6.25 2.76 -0.05
C ILE A 178 6.52 2.16 1.31
N VAL A 179 7.79 1.86 1.59
CA VAL A 179 8.22 1.30 2.87
C VAL A 179 8.86 2.38 3.72
N LEU A 180 8.30 2.64 4.89
CA LEU A 180 8.80 3.59 5.88
C LEU A 180 9.86 2.93 6.75
N ARG A 181 11.04 3.55 6.87
CA ARG A 181 12.18 3.08 7.68
C ARG A 181 12.41 3.97 8.89
#